data_e250ac0e503213da459e8e04dbccf1f1
#
_entry.id   e250ac0e503213da459e8e04dbccf1f1
#
_cell.length_a   1.000
_cell.length_b   1.000
_cell.length_c   1.000
_cell.angle_alpha   90.00
_cell.angle_beta   90.00
_cell.angle_gamma   90.00
#
_symmetry.space_group_name_H-M   'P 1'
#
loop_
_entity.id
_entity.type
_entity.pdbx_description
1 polymer ?
#
loop_
_entity_poly.entity_id
_entity_poly.type
_entity_poly.pdbx_seq_one_letter_code
_entity_poly.pdbx_strand_id
1 'polypeptide(L)'
;LTLRRQRQMCIRDIKRVDEVLFDAEHFFDGYKNNKEYSLNSIKRAYDAGANWIILCDTNGGTLPHELENIFNEVKKVVPESMIGVHFHNDTDNATYNSLESIRNGITQVQGTFNGLGERCGNANLINVAANAILKMGFECSLKKKIHNLTFASRFIDETLNRESQRNLPFVGSAAFAHKGGLHIAAVEKDPRCYEHIDPKRIGNERVLVVSNQSGKSNIINKLKKLKINVQNKEKKVVKFLEKIKEQEFLGYAYDGAEASFELLAKRVFQRFNEFYNLENFKVSDEKRKNTKNEFVPFSEARVKIFVGKKSFYSAAEGNGPIHALDMALRNALIKFYPRIKKLNLVDYKVRILTPQDGTKALVRVRIESKNDKLKWSTIGVSHNVIDASYIALNDSITYHLLKS
;
A
#
# COMPACT_ATOMS: atom_id res chain seq x y z
N LEU A 1 -19.91 32.20 -25.23
CA LEU A 1 -19.25 32.71 -24.00
C LEU A 1 -18.26 31.68 -23.44
N THR A 2 -18.61 30.38 -23.40
CA THR A 2 -17.79 29.29 -22.85
C THR A 2 -16.50 29.08 -23.64
N LEU A 3 -16.55 28.94 -24.95
CA LEU A 3 -15.37 28.74 -25.82
C LEU A 3 -14.37 29.90 -25.75
N ARG A 4 -14.85 31.16 -25.62
CA ARG A 4 -13.99 32.31 -25.43
C ARG A 4 -13.28 32.28 -24.07
N ARG A 5 -13.96 31.84 -23.02
CA ARG A 5 -13.37 31.67 -21.67
C ARG A 5 -12.29 30.59 -21.65
N GLN A 6 -12.54 29.45 -22.27
CA GLN A 6 -11.55 28.36 -22.38
C GLN A 6 -10.29 28.82 -23.07
N ARG A 7 -10.41 29.47 -24.21
CA ARG A 7 -9.26 30.06 -24.91
C ARG A 7 -8.49 31.05 -24.04
N GLN A 8 -9.19 31.93 -23.31
CA GLN A 8 -8.55 32.89 -22.42
C GLN A 8 -7.83 32.26 -21.24
N MET A 9 -8.39 31.15 -20.67
CA MET A 9 -7.74 30.39 -19.62
C MET A 9 -6.42 29.79 -20.12
N CYS A 10 -6.43 29.05 -21.22
CA CYS A 10 -5.22 28.49 -21.80
C CYS A 10 -4.15 29.56 -22.09
N ILE A 11 -4.50 30.67 -22.73
CA ILE A 11 -3.56 31.76 -23.03
C ILE A 11 -2.95 32.35 -21.74
N ARG A 12 -3.72 32.45 -20.66
CA ARG A 12 -3.23 32.96 -19.39
C ARG A 12 -2.24 32.00 -18.75
N ASP A 13 -2.55 30.71 -18.77
CA ASP A 13 -1.79 29.68 -18.06
C ASP A 13 -0.47 29.36 -18.80
N ILE A 14 -0.48 29.31 -20.13
CA ILE A 14 0.71 29.14 -20.98
C ILE A 14 1.80 30.20 -20.67
N LYS A 15 1.41 31.41 -20.27
CA LYS A 15 2.37 32.47 -19.91
C LYS A 15 3.03 32.29 -18.54
N ARG A 16 2.59 31.29 -17.74
CA ARG A 16 2.99 31.12 -16.33
C ARG A 16 3.65 29.80 -16.01
N VAL A 17 3.49 28.79 -16.87
CA VAL A 17 3.99 27.45 -16.67
C VAL A 17 4.56 26.89 -17.97
N ASP A 18 5.46 25.93 -17.88
CA ASP A 18 6.15 25.35 -19.03
C ASP A 18 5.24 24.42 -19.86
N GLU A 19 4.25 23.79 -19.23
CA GLU A 19 3.34 22.84 -19.87
C GLU A 19 1.91 23.03 -19.37
N VAL A 20 0.95 23.07 -20.30
CA VAL A 20 -0.48 23.23 -20.04
C VAL A 20 -1.25 22.06 -20.62
N LEU A 21 -1.98 21.37 -19.78
CA LEU A 21 -2.92 20.31 -20.14
C LEU A 21 -4.35 20.87 -20.07
N PHE A 22 -5.11 20.67 -21.13
CA PHE A 22 -6.53 21.04 -21.15
C PHE A 22 -7.38 19.79 -20.98
N ASP A 23 -7.92 19.59 -19.79
CA ASP A 23 -8.86 18.52 -19.50
C ASP A 23 -10.25 18.90 -20.03
N ALA A 24 -10.66 18.23 -21.11
CA ALA A 24 -11.98 18.40 -21.71
C ALA A 24 -13.00 17.55 -20.92
N GLU A 25 -13.45 18.09 -19.79
CA GLU A 25 -14.43 17.42 -18.93
C GLU A 25 -15.72 17.10 -19.68
N HIS A 26 -16.27 15.90 -19.46
CA HIS A 26 -17.44 15.37 -20.17
C HIS A 26 -17.29 15.34 -21.70
N PHE A 27 -16.04 15.14 -22.19
CA PHE A 27 -15.83 15.17 -23.64
C PHE A 27 -16.67 14.11 -24.38
N PHE A 28 -16.64 12.87 -23.92
CA PHE A 28 -17.31 11.76 -24.59
C PHE A 28 -18.83 11.92 -24.60
N ASP A 29 -19.42 12.33 -23.48
CA ASP A 29 -20.86 12.64 -23.42
C ASP A 29 -21.24 13.83 -24.28
N GLY A 30 -20.45 14.90 -24.19
CA GLY A 30 -20.62 16.10 -24.96
C GLY A 30 -20.55 15.81 -26.46
N TYR A 31 -19.59 14.96 -26.87
CA TYR A 31 -19.44 14.53 -28.25
C TYR A 31 -20.67 13.74 -28.76
N LYS A 32 -21.21 12.83 -27.95
CA LYS A 32 -22.41 12.08 -28.29
C LYS A 32 -23.64 12.99 -28.42
N ASN A 33 -23.72 14.03 -27.60
CA ASN A 33 -24.83 15.00 -27.64
C ASN A 33 -24.66 16.08 -28.72
N ASN A 34 -23.47 16.63 -28.87
CA ASN A 34 -23.16 17.69 -29.82
C ASN A 34 -21.70 17.59 -30.28
N LYS A 35 -21.48 16.80 -31.32
CA LYS A 35 -20.18 16.53 -31.90
C LYS A 35 -19.44 17.82 -32.29
N GLU A 36 -20.13 18.73 -32.98
CA GLU A 36 -19.53 19.94 -33.51
C GLU A 36 -19.03 20.85 -32.38
N TYR A 37 -19.84 21.03 -31.35
CA TYR A 37 -19.48 21.85 -30.17
C TYR A 37 -18.26 21.26 -29.46
N SER A 38 -18.24 19.95 -29.23
CA SER A 38 -17.13 19.27 -28.53
C SER A 38 -15.83 19.34 -29.32
N LEU A 39 -15.85 19.10 -30.63
CA LEU A 39 -14.68 19.26 -31.49
C LEU A 39 -14.19 20.70 -31.55
N ASN A 40 -15.09 21.67 -31.66
CA ASN A 40 -14.72 23.09 -31.62
C ASN A 40 -14.13 23.50 -30.26
N SER A 41 -14.61 22.94 -29.15
CA SER A 41 -14.08 23.23 -27.81
C SER A 41 -12.60 22.85 -27.69
N ILE A 42 -12.29 21.58 -28.03
CA ILE A 42 -10.91 21.08 -27.97
C ILE A 42 -9.99 21.77 -28.99
N LYS A 43 -10.49 22.05 -30.19
CA LYS A 43 -9.75 22.80 -31.19
C LYS A 43 -9.36 24.20 -30.70
N ARG A 44 -10.26 24.89 -30.02
CA ARG A 44 -9.96 26.22 -29.44
C ARG A 44 -8.92 26.19 -28.35
N ALA A 45 -8.88 25.15 -27.55
CA ALA A 45 -7.83 24.96 -26.53
C ALA A 45 -6.48 24.66 -27.19
N TYR A 46 -6.46 23.82 -28.22
CA TYR A 46 -5.27 23.54 -29.03
C TYR A 46 -4.76 24.80 -29.74
N ASP A 47 -5.62 25.53 -30.45
CA ASP A 47 -5.27 26.80 -31.14
C ASP A 47 -4.78 27.90 -30.17
N ALA A 48 -5.15 27.80 -28.89
CA ALA A 48 -4.65 28.70 -27.83
C ALA A 48 -3.26 28.29 -27.32
N GLY A 49 -2.72 27.14 -27.72
CA GLY A 49 -1.37 26.66 -27.39
C GLY A 49 -1.31 25.69 -26.21
N ALA A 50 -2.40 25.02 -25.83
CA ALA A 50 -2.32 23.93 -24.88
C ALA A 50 -1.41 22.82 -25.43
N ASN A 51 -0.55 22.28 -24.57
CA ASN A 51 0.40 21.22 -24.93
C ASN A 51 -0.28 19.87 -25.07
N TRP A 52 -1.31 19.63 -24.27
CA TRP A 52 -2.10 18.41 -24.29
C TRP A 52 -3.59 18.70 -24.26
N ILE A 53 -4.34 17.94 -25.00
CA ILE A 53 -5.80 17.93 -25.00
C ILE A 53 -6.24 16.58 -24.44
N ILE A 54 -6.76 16.58 -23.22
CA ILE A 54 -7.16 15.38 -22.51
C ILE A 54 -8.66 15.15 -22.68
N LEU A 55 -9.02 14.04 -23.29
CA LEU A 55 -10.42 13.67 -23.45
C LEU A 55 -10.91 12.93 -22.21
N CYS A 56 -11.84 13.52 -21.47
CA CYS A 56 -12.32 12.96 -20.21
C CYS A 56 -13.65 12.21 -20.40
N ASP A 57 -13.67 10.95 -19.97
CA ASP A 57 -14.89 10.16 -19.77
C ASP A 57 -15.34 10.33 -18.32
N THR A 58 -15.88 11.52 -18.01
CA THR A 58 -16.14 11.98 -16.65
C THR A 58 -17.18 11.12 -15.90
N ASN A 59 -18.13 10.53 -16.60
CA ASN A 59 -19.14 9.62 -16.02
C ASN A 59 -18.78 8.14 -16.18
N GLY A 60 -17.68 7.81 -16.85
CA GLY A 60 -17.21 6.44 -17.03
C GLY A 60 -18.11 5.55 -17.88
N GLY A 61 -18.96 6.18 -18.73
CA GLY A 61 -19.99 5.48 -19.51
C GLY A 61 -19.59 5.11 -20.93
N THR A 62 -18.39 5.47 -21.38
CA THR A 62 -17.96 5.21 -22.76
C THR A 62 -17.52 3.74 -22.93
N LEU A 63 -18.06 3.11 -23.97
CA LEU A 63 -17.75 1.72 -24.28
C LEU A 63 -16.59 1.63 -25.30
N PRO A 64 -15.78 0.56 -25.24
CA PRO A 64 -14.56 0.44 -26.04
C PRO A 64 -14.77 0.58 -27.56
N HIS A 65 -15.85 0.04 -28.09
CA HIS A 65 -16.14 0.07 -29.51
C HIS A 65 -16.50 1.46 -30.07
N GLU A 66 -16.77 2.42 -29.20
CA GLU A 66 -17.06 3.81 -29.58
C GLU A 66 -15.78 4.61 -29.85
N LEU A 67 -14.64 4.21 -29.24
CA LEU A 67 -13.43 5.01 -29.15
C LEU A 67 -12.78 5.29 -30.51
N GLU A 68 -12.64 4.28 -31.37
CA GLU A 68 -11.96 4.41 -32.66
C GLU A 68 -12.61 5.50 -33.52
N ASN A 69 -13.95 5.47 -33.62
CA ASN A 69 -14.69 6.46 -34.39
C ASN A 69 -14.52 7.89 -33.81
N ILE A 70 -14.55 8.02 -32.49
CA ILE A 70 -14.37 9.31 -31.82
C ILE A 70 -12.95 9.83 -32.06
N PHE A 71 -11.92 9.00 -31.88
CA PHE A 71 -10.54 9.41 -32.10
C PHE A 71 -10.27 9.80 -33.55
N ASN A 72 -10.84 9.09 -34.52
CA ASN A 72 -10.70 9.45 -35.94
C ASN A 72 -11.23 10.87 -36.23
N GLU A 73 -12.28 11.30 -35.55
CA GLU A 73 -12.78 12.66 -35.72
C GLU A 73 -11.96 13.70 -34.92
N VAL A 74 -11.50 13.35 -33.71
CA VAL A 74 -10.65 14.24 -32.90
C VAL A 74 -9.31 14.52 -33.59
N LYS A 75 -8.71 13.51 -34.22
CA LYS A 75 -7.43 13.63 -34.95
C LYS A 75 -7.50 14.57 -36.17
N LYS A 76 -8.70 14.88 -36.66
CA LYS A 76 -8.88 15.87 -37.73
C LYS A 76 -8.70 17.31 -37.23
N VAL A 77 -8.83 17.55 -35.92
CA VAL A 77 -8.81 18.91 -35.31
C VAL A 77 -7.68 19.13 -34.31
N VAL A 78 -7.10 18.04 -33.77
CA VAL A 78 -5.96 18.08 -32.82
C VAL A 78 -4.95 17.03 -33.28
N PRO A 79 -3.64 17.34 -33.35
CA PRO A 79 -2.61 16.34 -33.67
C PRO A 79 -2.60 15.17 -32.69
N GLU A 80 -2.49 13.95 -33.20
CA GLU A 80 -2.50 12.72 -32.40
C GLU A 80 -1.50 12.73 -31.24
N SER A 81 -0.30 13.27 -31.50
CA SER A 81 0.77 13.40 -30.49
C SER A 81 0.46 14.32 -29.33
N MET A 82 -0.63 15.09 -29.39
CA MET A 82 -1.06 16.03 -28.36
C MET A 82 -2.37 15.62 -27.70
N ILE A 83 -2.85 14.41 -27.97
CA ILE A 83 -4.08 13.89 -27.39
C ILE A 83 -3.74 12.98 -26.19
N GLY A 84 -4.41 13.23 -25.08
CA GLY A 84 -4.43 12.36 -23.91
C GLY A 84 -5.85 11.89 -23.58
N VAL A 85 -5.95 10.93 -22.66
CA VAL A 85 -7.24 10.39 -22.20
C VAL A 85 -7.28 10.24 -20.69
N HIS A 86 -8.49 10.39 -20.14
CA HIS A 86 -8.80 10.22 -18.73
C HIS A 86 -10.14 9.48 -18.59
N PHE A 87 -10.11 8.24 -18.11
CA PHE A 87 -11.30 7.41 -17.97
C PHE A 87 -11.65 7.14 -16.51
N HIS A 88 -12.91 7.38 -16.14
CA HIS A 88 -13.51 6.85 -14.91
C HIS A 88 -13.97 5.41 -15.12
N ASN A 89 -14.09 4.64 -14.03
CA ASN A 89 -14.27 3.19 -14.08
C ASN A 89 -15.70 2.72 -13.75
N ASP A 90 -16.71 3.58 -13.97
CA ASP A 90 -18.10 3.30 -13.58
C ASP A 90 -18.72 2.10 -14.33
N THR A 91 -18.26 1.82 -15.54
CA THR A 91 -18.65 0.64 -16.33
C THR A 91 -17.60 -0.47 -16.34
N ASP A 92 -16.57 -0.38 -15.47
CA ASP A 92 -15.42 -1.30 -15.40
C ASP A 92 -14.56 -1.35 -16.68
N ASN A 93 -14.65 -0.34 -17.55
CA ASN A 93 -13.92 -0.30 -18.82
C ASN A 93 -12.72 0.66 -18.83
N ALA A 94 -12.47 1.42 -17.76
CA ALA A 94 -11.44 2.47 -17.77
C ALA A 94 -10.05 1.97 -18.17
N THR A 95 -9.62 0.82 -17.66
CA THR A 95 -8.34 0.21 -18.03
C THR A 95 -8.32 -0.21 -19.49
N TYR A 96 -9.40 -0.86 -19.97
CA TYR A 96 -9.45 -1.31 -21.36
C TYR A 96 -9.55 -0.12 -22.31
N ASN A 97 -10.38 0.88 -22.02
CA ASN A 97 -10.48 2.11 -22.81
C ASN A 97 -9.12 2.83 -22.91
N SER A 98 -8.33 2.85 -21.82
CA SER A 98 -6.97 3.40 -21.84
C SER A 98 -6.04 2.61 -22.79
N LEU A 99 -6.09 1.28 -22.74
CA LEU A 99 -5.29 0.42 -23.63
C LEU A 99 -5.72 0.54 -25.08
N GLU A 100 -7.01 0.63 -25.33
CA GLU A 100 -7.57 0.84 -26.67
C GLU A 100 -7.16 2.21 -27.22
N SER A 101 -7.12 3.23 -26.37
CA SER A 101 -6.61 4.55 -26.74
C SER A 101 -5.14 4.49 -27.16
N ILE A 102 -4.29 3.78 -26.39
CA ILE A 102 -2.88 3.57 -26.75
C ILE A 102 -2.76 2.85 -28.09
N ARG A 103 -3.60 1.83 -28.33
CA ARG A 103 -3.62 1.10 -29.62
C ARG A 103 -4.00 2.01 -30.77
N ASN A 104 -4.86 2.99 -30.52
CA ASN A 104 -5.26 4.02 -31.49
C ASN A 104 -4.25 5.18 -31.60
N GLY A 105 -3.04 5.06 -31.04
CA GLY A 105 -1.96 6.04 -31.18
C GLY A 105 -1.96 7.17 -30.15
N ILE A 106 -2.86 7.14 -29.15
CA ILE A 106 -2.86 8.14 -28.07
C ILE A 106 -1.66 7.88 -27.15
N THR A 107 -0.88 8.91 -26.88
CA THR A 107 0.42 8.78 -26.19
C THR A 107 0.39 9.16 -24.72
N GLN A 108 -0.68 9.81 -24.23
CA GLN A 108 -0.84 10.16 -22.84
C GLN A 108 -2.09 9.51 -22.24
N VAL A 109 -1.92 8.88 -21.08
CA VAL A 109 -3.01 8.30 -20.31
C VAL A 109 -2.92 8.84 -18.87
N GLN A 110 -4.00 9.47 -18.43
CA GLN A 110 -4.19 9.82 -17.02
C GLN A 110 -4.95 8.70 -16.30
N GLY A 111 -4.60 8.48 -15.07
CA GLY A 111 -5.22 7.48 -14.21
C GLY A 111 -4.61 7.51 -12.81
N THR A 112 -4.90 6.51 -12.01
CA THR A 112 -4.43 6.46 -10.63
C THR A 112 -3.86 5.10 -10.28
N PHE A 113 -2.94 5.06 -9.33
CA PHE A 113 -2.49 3.79 -8.77
C PHE A 113 -3.64 3.10 -8.04
N ASN A 114 -3.76 1.78 -8.23
CA ASN A 114 -4.82 0.94 -7.69
C ASN A 114 -6.24 1.36 -8.12
N GLY A 115 -6.38 2.18 -9.15
CA GLY A 115 -7.68 2.65 -9.62
C GLY A 115 -8.40 3.57 -8.65
N LEU A 116 -7.67 4.28 -7.80
CA LEU A 116 -8.25 5.22 -6.84
C LEU A 116 -9.00 6.35 -7.55
N GLY A 117 -10.00 6.92 -6.92
CA GLY A 117 -10.76 8.05 -7.46
C GLY A 117 -12.19 8.09 -6.95
N GLU A 118 -12.95 9.01 -7.49
CA GLU A 118 -14.37 9.17 -7.17
C GLU A 118 -15.20 7.99 -7.68
N ARG A 119 -16.30 7.69 -7.00
CA ARG A 119 -17.26 6.63 -7.31
C ARG A 119 -16.57 5.27 -7.43
N CYS A 120 -16.46 4.73 -8.67
CA CYS A 120 -15.79 3.46 -8.97
C CYS A 120 -14.29 3.60 -9.26
N GLY A 121 -13.73 4.82 -9.17
CA GLY A 121 -12.33 5.12 -9.42
C GLY A 121 -12.01 5.47 -10.87
N ASN A 122 -10.72 5.51 -11.16
CA ASN A 122 -10.16 5.84 -12.46
C ASN A 122 -9.47 4.63 -13.10
N ALA A 123 -8.97 4.80 -14.31
CA ALA A 123 -8.10 3.80 -14.93
C ALA A 123 -6.95 3.42 -13.99
N ASN A 124 -6.81 2.12 -13.71
CA ASN A 124 -5.74 1.63 -12.86
C ASN A 124 -4.41 1.64 -13.61
N LEU A 125 -3.55 2.62 -13.32
CA LEU A 125 -2.25 2.76 -13.99
C LEU A 125 -1.32 1.55 -13.82
N ILE A 126 -1.47 0.76 -12.77
CA ILE A 126 -0.73 -0.50 -12.61
C ILE A 126 -1.11 -1.47 -13.73
N ASN A 127 -2.43 -1.64 -13.96
CA ASN A 127 -2.94 -2.54 -14.99
C ASN A 127 -2.64 -2.01 -16.39
N VAL A 128 -2.81 -0.70 -16.60
CA VAL A 128 -2.48 -0.05 -17.87
C VAL A 128 -0.99 -0.26 -18.22
N ALA A 129 -0.08 0.09 -17.29
CA ALA A 129 1.36 -0.06 -17.51
C ALA A 129 1.78 -1.51 -17.71
N ALA A 130 1.27 -2.45 -16.89
CA ALA A 130 1.60 -3.86 -17.03
C ALA A 130 1.16 -4.43 -18.39
N ASN A 131 -0.05 -4.11 -18.85
CA ASN A 131 -0.54 -4.55 -20.15
C ASN A 131 0.22 -3.88 -21.30
N ALA A 132 0.37 -2.56 -21.29
CA ALA A 132 1.06 -1.83 -22.33
C ALA A 132 2.50 -2.34 -22.53
N ILE A 133 3.25 -2.55 -21.46
CA ILE A 133 4.65 -2.97 -21.51
C ILE A 133 4.78 -4.48 -21.77
N LEU A 134 4.04 -5.32 -21.03
CA LEU A 134 4.29 -6.77 -21.00
C LEU A 134 3.50 -7.53 -22.04
N LYS A 135 2.35 -7.00 -22.51
CA LYS A 135 1.45 -7.64 -23.46
C LYS A 135 1.46 -6.97 -24.82
N MET A 136 1.47 -5.65 -24.85
CA MET A 136 1.44 -4.88 -26.10
C MET A 136 2.84 -4.51 -26.63
N GLY A 137 3.88 -4.63 -25.79
CA GLY A 137 5.27 -4.40 -26.19
C GLY A 137 5.68 -2.93 -26.31
N PHE A 138 4.89 -2.01 -25.76
CA PHE A 138 5.22 -0.59 -25.78
C PHE A 138 6.44 -0.27 -24.93
N GLU A 139 7.26 0.63 -25.40
CA GLU A 139 8.44 1.13 -24.73
C GLU A 139 8.09 2.40 -23.93
N CYS A 140 8.42 2.39 -22.65
CA CYS A 140 8.35 3.59 -21.80
C CYS A 140 9.38 3.50 -20.68
N SER A 141 9.62 4.62 -19.99
CA SER A 141 10.60 4.72 -18.89
C SER A 141 10.30 3.75 -17.73
N LEU A 142 9.05 3.38 -17.52
CA LEU A 142 8.61 2.44 -16.49
C LEU A 142 9.10 1.00 -16.75
N LYS A 143 9.43 0.63 -17.99
CA LYS A 143 9.87 -0.74 -18.33
C LYS A 143 11.05 -1.20 -17.47
N LYS A 144 12.00 -0.33 -17.20
CA LYS A 144 13.17 -0.62 -16.34
C LYS A 144 12.80 -0.85 -14.87
N LYS A 145 11.64 -0.34 -14.41
CA LYS A 145 11.17 -0.38 -13.02
C LYS A 145 9.89 -1.19 -12.83
N ILE A 146 9.46 -1.92 -13.85
CA ILE A 146 8.16 -2.62 -13.83
C ILE A 146 8.09 -3.67 -12.69
N HIS A 147 9.23 -4.22 -12.27
CA HIS A 147 9.34 -5.14 -11.14
C HIS A 147 8.96 -4.51 -9.79
N ASN A 148 8.78 -3.21 -9.73
CA ASN A 148 8.34 -2.51 -8.52
C ASN A 148 6.82 -2.29 -8.46
N LEU A 149 6.03 -2.72 -9.45
CA LEU A 149 4.59 -2.45 -9.47
C LEU A 149 3.85 -3.00 -8.24
N THR A 150 4.16 -4.22 -7.84
CA THR A 150 3.55 -4.83 -6.63
C THR A 150 3.91 -4.05 -5.37
N PHE A 151 5.18 -3.65 -5.23
CA PHE A 151 5.61 -2.81 -4.12
C PHE A 151 4.89 -1.47 -4.11
N ALA A 152 4.82 -0.77 -5.26
CA ALA A 152 4.15 0.52 -5.37
C ALA A 152 2.66 0.44 -5.01
N SER A 153 1.96 -0.60 -5.49
CA SER A 153 0.56 -0.86 -5.14
C SER A 153 0.35 -0.98 -3.64
N ARG A 154 1.14 -1.83 -3.00
CA ARG A 154 1.05 -2.08 -1.55
C ARG A 154 1.45 -0.86 -0.73
N PHE A 155 2.50 -0.15 -1.16
CA PHE A 155 2.97 1.06 -0.49
C PHE A 155 1.89 2.15 -0.44
N ILE A 156 1.15 2.33 -1.55
CA ILE A 156 0.05 3.31 -1.60
C ILE A 156 -1.09 2.90 -0.67
N ASP A 157 -1.53 1.64 -0.73
CA ASP A 157 -2.60 1.16 0.16
C ASP A 157 -2.22 1.33 1.63
N GLU A 158 -0.97 1.02 1.99
CA GLU A 158 -0.49 1.20 3.35
C GLU A 158 -0.39 2.67 3.75
N THR A 159 0.06 3.53 2.83
CA THR A 159 0.12 4.98 3.08
C THR A 159 -1.25 5.55 3.37
N LEU A 160 -2.27 5.06 2.64
CA LEU A 160 -3.67 5.43 2.82
C LEU A 160 -4.37 4.66 3.96
N ASN A 161 -3.67 3.77 4.66
CA ASN A 161 -4.23 2.86 5.66
C ASN A 161 -5.42 2.03 5.13
N ARG A 162 -5.33 1.59 3.87
CA ARG A 162 -6.32 0.74 3.20
C ARG A 162 -5.84 -0.70 3.15
N GLU A 163 -6.78 -1.65 3.12
CA GLU A 163 -6.46 -3.03 2.84
C GLU A 163 -6.18 -3.22 1.35
N SER A 164 -5.04 -3.84 1.03
CA SER A 164 -4.73 -4.19 -0.35
C SER A 164 -5.71 -5.27 -0.83
N GLN A 165 -6.33 -5.02 -1.96
CA GLN A 165 -7.27 -5.97 -2.57
C GLN A 165 -6.52 -7.23 -3.03
N ARG A 166 -6.91 -8.37 -2.48
CA ARG A 166 -6.23 -9.64 -2.75
C ARG A 166 -6.32 -10.09 -4.20
N ASN A 167 -7.42 -9.79 -4.87
CA ASN A 167 -7.73 -10.17 -6.25
C ASN A 167 -7.40 -9.09 -7.27
N LEU A 168 -6.69 -8.02 -6.89
CA LEU A 168 -6.27 -6.98 -7.83
C LEU A 168 -5.41 -7.60 -8.95
N PRO A 169 -5.73 -7.39 -10.23
CA PRO A 169 -4.94 -7.95 -11.31
C PRO A 169 -3.46 -7.59 -11.20
N PHE A 170 -2.59 -8.51 -11.58
CA PHE A 170 -1.13 -8.42 -11.50
C PHE A 170 -0.54 -8.36 -10.07
N VAL A 171 -0.99 -7.47 -9.20
CA VAL A 171 -0.30 -7.12 -7.94
C VAL A 171 -0.95 -7.67 -6.68
N GLY A 172 -2.19 -8.12 -6.76
CA GLY A 172 -2.90 -8.70 -5.62
C GLY A 172 -2.24 -9.99 -5.11
N SER A 173 -2.38 -10.28 -3.83
CA SER A 173 -1.79 -11.47 -3.20
C SER A 173 -2.38 -12.79 -3.72
N ALA A 174 -3.56 -12.74 -4.33
CA ALA A 174 -4.21 -13.90 -4.95
C ALA A 174 -4.08 -13.93 -6.48
N ALA A 175 -3.47 -12.91 -7.13
CA ALA A 175 -3.40 -12.80 -8.58
C ALA A 175 -2.68 -14.00 -9.25
N PHE A 176 -1.75 -14.63 -8.53
CA PHE A 176 -1.03 -15.83 -8.97
C PHE A 176 -1.14 -16.96 -7.92
N ALA A 177 -2.31 -17.09 -7.30
CA ALA A 177 -2.59 -18.12 -6.31
C ALA A 177 -3.38 -19.28 -6.93
N HIS A 178 -2.85 -20.49 -6.84
CA HIS A 178 -3.45 -21.70 -7.37
C HIS A 178 -3.88 -22.62 -6.22
N LYS A 179 -5.18 -23.01 -6.19
CA LYS A 179 -5.78 -23.85 -5.14
C LYS A 179 -6.09 -25.28 -5.61
N GLY A 180 -6.42 -25.47 -6.87
CA GLY A 180 -6.81 -26.77 -7.41
C GLY A 180 -5.62 -27.68 -7.61
N GLY A 181 -5.69 -28.95 -7.18
CA GLY A 181 -4.59 -29.92 -7.34
C GLY A 181 -4.15 -30.11 -8.79
N LEU A 182 -5.11 -30.12 -9.73
CA LEU A 182 -4.83 -30.20 -11.16
C LEU A 182 -4.10 -28.96 -11.68
N HIS A 183 -4.50 -27.75 -11.22
CA HIS A 183 -3.84 -26.48 -11.55
C HIS A 183 -2.40 -26.46 -11.04
N ILE A 184 -2.18 -26.88 -9.80
CA ILE A 184 -0.86 -26.94 -9.19
C ILE A 184 0.05 -27.89 -9.94
N ALA A 185 -0.41 -29.11 -10.24
CA ALA A 185 0.37 -30.08 -11.00
C ALA A 185 0.72 -29.59 -12.42
N ALA A 186 -0.16 -28.83 -13.05
CA ALA A 186 0.12 -28.24 -14.37
C ALA A 186 1.12 -27.07 -14.26
N VAL A 187 0.96 -26.18 -13.27
CA VAL A 187 1.88 -25.06 -13.05
C VAL A 187 3.28 -25.52 -12.64
N GLU A 188 3.39 -26.62 -11.91
CA GLU A 188 4.70 -27.23 -11.58
C GLU A 188 5.41 -27.78 -12.82
N LYS A 189 4.66 -28.29 -13.81
CA LYS A 189 5.22 -28.74 -15.08
C LYS A 189 5.54 -27.58 -16.02
N ASP A 190 4.59 -26.68 -16.21
CA ASP A 190 4.74 -25.49 -17.03
C ASP A 190 3.83 -24.37 -16.48
N PRO A 191 4.42 -23.33 -15.86
CA PRO A 191 3.66 -22.18 -15.35
C PRO A 191 2.74 -21.53 -16.38
N ARG A 192 3.13 -21.53 -17.66
CA ARG A 192 2.36 -20.91 -18.74
C ARG A 192 0.96 -21.52 -18.95
N CYS A 193 0.70 -22.71 -18.36
CA CYS A 193 -0.63 -23.31 -18.42
C CYS A 193 -1.70 -22.46 -17.70
N TYR A 194 -1.32 -21.70 -16.66
CA TYR A 194 -2.25 -20.91 -15.85
C TYR A 194 -1.77 -19.50 -15.53
N GLU A 195 -0.53 -19.16 -15.87
CA GLU A 195 0.03 -17.85 -15.62
C GLU A 195 0.29 -17.11 -16.91
N HIS A 196 -0.34 -15.97 -17.07
CA HIS A 196 -0.20 -15.16 -18.27
C HIS A 196 1.12 -14.39 -18.37
N ILE A 197 1.87 -14.29 -17.26
CA ILE A 197 3.24 -13.77 -17.13
C ILE A 197 3.93 -14.47 -15.97
N ASP A 198 5.28 -14.41 -15.91
CA ASP A 198 6.01 -14.71 -14.68
C ASP A 198 5.75 -13.60 -13.64
N PRO A 199 5.16 -13.90 -12.46
CA PRO A 199 4.86 -12.90 -11.44
C PRO A 199 6.08 -12.11 -10.97
N LYS A 200 7.29 -12.67 -11.03
CA LYS A 200 8.54 -11.98 -10.65
C LYS A 200 8.82 -10.74 -11.51
N ARG A 201 8.30 -10.72 -12.75
CA ARG A 201 8.48 -9.57 -13.65
C ARG A 201 7.90 -8.27 -13.09
N ILE A 202 6.88 -8.38 -12.25
CA ILE A 202 6.18 -7.25 -11.62
C ILE A 202 6.38 -7.20 -10.11
N GLY A 203 7.29 -8.01 -9.55
CA GLY A 203 7.58 -8.09 -8.12
C GLY A 203 6.53 -8.83 -7.30
N ASN A 204 5.68 -9.64 -7.95
CA ASN A 204 4.74 -10.53 -7.27
C ASN A 204 5.31 -11.96 -7.17
N GLU A 205 4.61 -12.85 -6.48
CA GLU A 205 5.05 -14.23 -6.24
C GLU A 205 3.92 -15.20 -6.57
N ARG A 206 4.30 -16.38 -7.08
CA ARG A 206 3.38 -17.52 -7.23
C ARG A 206 3.05 -18.09 -5.85
N VAL A 207 1.77 -18.35 -5.60
CA VAL A 207 1.29 -18.97 -4.38
C VAL A 207 0.56 -20.27 -4.70
N LEU A 208 1.13 -21.40 -4.30
CA LEU A 208 0.50 -22.70 -4.41
C LEU A 208 -0.15 -23.03 -3.05
N VAL A 209 -1.48 -23.02 -3.01
CA VAL A 209 -2.24 -23.05 -1.75
C VAL A 209 -2.37 -24.47 -1.14
N VAL A 210 -2.07 -25.52 -1.91
CA VAL A 210 -2.32 -26.93 -1.49
C VAL A 210 -1.05 -27.63 -0.97
N SER A 211 0.15 -27.11 -1.15
CA SER A 211 1.30 -27.79 -0.61
C SER A 211 1.87 -27.05 0.61
N ASN A 212 1.91 -27.73 1.74
CA ASN A 212 2.75 -27.36 2.89
C ASN A 212 4.23 -27.10 2.49
N GLN A 213 4.61 -27.47 1.26
CA GLN A 213 5.96 -27.33 0.73
C GLN A 213 6.25 -25.92 0.16
N SER A 214 5.28 -25.27 -0.50
CA SER A 214 5.52 -23.92 -1.07
C SER A 214 5.67 -22.85 0.02
N GLY A 215 4.84 -22.91 1.05
CA GLY A 215 5.00 -22.05 2.23
C GLY A 215 6.33 -22.32 2.96
N LYS A 216 6.77 -23.59 3.01
CA LYS A 216 8.04 -24.01 3.60
C LYS A 216 9.23 -23.39 2.85
N SER A 217 9.23 -23.43 1.53
CA SER A 217 10.32 -22.87 0.70
C SER A 217 10.45 -21.37 0.83
N ASN A 218 9.33 -20.65 0.83
CA ASN A 218 9.31 -19.19 1.00
C ASN A 218 9.84 -18.76 2.38
N ILE A 219 9.41 -19.47 3.42
CA ILE A 219 9.90 -19.21 4.78
C ILE A 219 11.37 -19.53 4.91
N ILE A 220 11.84 -20.65 4.36
CA ILE A 220 13.27 -20.98 4.34
C ILE A 220 14.08 -19.90 3.64
N ASN A 221 13.59 -19.37 2.52
CA ASN A 221 14.25 -18.28 1.80
C ASN A 221 14.27 -16.96 2.61
N LYS A 222 13.15 -16.61 3.27
CA LYS A 222 13.10 -15.46 4.20
C LYS A 222 14.09 -15.66 5.36
N LEU A 223 14.14 -16.84 5.97
CA LEU A 223 15.08 -17.16 7.07
C LEU A 223 16.54 -17.10 6.63
N LYS A 224 16.86 -17.58 5.42
CA LYS A 224 18.21 -17.47 4.84
C LYS A 224 18.64 -16.01 4.63
N LYS A 225 17.72 -15.15 4.11
CA LYS A 225 17.98 -13.70 3.98
C LYS A 225 18.29 -13.04 5.32
N LEU A 226 17.65 -13.52 6.40
CA LEU A 226 17.89 -13.07 7.78
C LEU A 226 19.14 -13.71 8.43
N LYS A 227 19.91 -14.51 7.68
CA LYS A 227 21.07 -15.27 8.15
C LYS A 227 20.75 -16.22 9.31
N ILE A 228 19.54 -16.75 9.34
CA ILE A 228 19.11 -17.75 10.32
C ILE A 228 19.38 -19.14 9.74
N ASN A 229 20.26 -19.91 10.40
CA ASN A 229 20.58 -21.26 9.97
C ASN A 229 19.44 -22.21 10.29
N VAL A 230 18.89 -22.83 9.23
CA VAL A 230 17.78 -23.80 9.29
C VAL A 230 18.20 -25.22 8.88
N GLN A 231 19.48 -25.45 8.58
CA GLN A 231 19.98 -26.79 8.23
C GLN A 231 19.71 -27.76 9.38
N ASN A 232 19.23 -28.95 9.05
CA ASN A 232 18.86 -30.01 10.00
C ASN A 232 17.78 -29.61 11.03
N LYS A 233 16.96 -28.59 10.76
CA LYS A 233 15.90 -28.09 11.66
C LYS A 233 14.51 -28.20 11.05
N GLU A 234 14.26 -29.20 10.21
CA GLU A 234 12.99 -29.34 9.47
C GLU A 234 11.74 -29.30 10.35
N LYS A 235 11.76 -30.03 11.49
CA LYS A 235 10.66 -30.05 12.47
C LYS A 235 10.38 -28.65 13.04
N LYS A 236 11.44 -27.83 13.27
CA LYS A 236 11.28 -26.44 13.74
C LYS A 236 10.73 -25.54 12.64
N VAL A 237 11.10 -25.75 11.38
CA VAL A 237 10.56 -24.99 10.24
C VAL A 237 9.07 -25.24 10.07
N VAL A 238 8.61 -26.50 10.20
CA VAL A 238 7.19 -26.84 10.14
C VAL A 238 6.42 -26.16 11.27
N LYS A 239 6.86 -26.29 12.52
CA LYS A 239 6.24 -25.62 13.68
C LYS A 239 6.22 -24.09 13.55
N PHE A 240 7.28 -23.51 12.98
CA PHE A 240 7.35 -22.08 12.73
C PHE A 240 6.34 -21.64 11.67
N LEU A 241 6.18 -22.43 10.61
CA LEU A 241 5.17 -22.22 9.57
C LEU A 241 3.75 -22.28 10.14
N GLU A 242 3.46 -23.27 10.98
CA GLU A 242 2.17 -23.41 11.66
C GLU A 242 1.90 -22.16 12.52
N LYS A 243 2.88 -21.75 13.32
CA LYS A 243 2.77 -20.55 14.16
C LYS A 243 2.53 -19.27 13.35
N ILE A 244 3.18 -19.10 12.21
CA ILE A 244 2.91 -17.95 11.31
C ILE A 244 1.48 -18.01 10.80
N LYS A 245 1.00 -19.16 10.33
CA LYS A 245 -0.38 -19.34 9.85
C LYS A 245 -1.40 -19.02 10.92
N GLU A 246 -1.18 -19.48 12.15
CA GLU A 246 -2.03 -19.16 13.29
C GLU A 246 -2.07 -17.65 13.55
N GLN A 247 -0.92 -16.98 13.54
CA GLN A 247 -0.85 -15.55 13.75
C GLN A 247 -1.47 -14.76 12.58
N GLU A 248 -1.26 -15.19 11.35
CA GLU A 248 -1.93 -14.58 10.19
C GLU A 248 -3.46 -14.75 10.26
N PHE A 249 -3.93 -15.88 10.72
CA PHE A 249 -5.36 -16.10 10.99
C PHE A 249 -5.89 -15.16 12.09
N LEU A 250 -5.09 -14.90 13.13
CA LEU A 250 -5.38 -13.92 14.17
C LEU A 250 -5.22 -12.46 13.71
N GLY A 251 -4.88 -12.23 12.43
CA GLY A 251 -4.82 -10.90 11.86
C GLY A 251 -3.43 -10.26 11.76
N TYR A 252 -2.36 -10.96 12.11
CA TYR A 252 -1.01 -10.47 11.84
C TYR A 252 -0.74 -10.41 10.33
N ALA A 253 0.02 -9.42 9.89
CA ALA A 253 0.50 -9.29 8.51
C ALA A 253 2.00 -8.95 8.54
N TYR A 254 2.81 -9.97 8.30
CA TYR A 254 4.28 -9.82 8.34
C TYR A 254 4.86 -9.20 7.06
N ASP A 255 4.06 -9.08 5.99
CA ASP A 255 4.42 -8.32 4.80
C ASP A 255 4.32 -6.83 5.11
N GLY A 256 5.40 -6.22 5.54
CA GLY A 256 5.47 -4.84 6.01
C GLY A 256 5.71 -4.70 7.51
N ALA A 257 6.00 -5.81 8.20
CA ALA A 257 6.42 -5.84 9.60
C ALA A 257 7.62 -6.79 9.79
N GLU A 258 8.66 -6.57 8.97
CA GLU A 258 9.82 -7.46 8.87
C GLU A 258 10.56 -7.62 10.19
N ALA A 259 10.55 -6.58 11.04
CA ALA A 259 11.20 -6.63 12.35
C ALA A 259 10.48 -7.62 13.30
N SER A 260 9.14 -7.59 13.35
CA SER A 260 8.38 -8.57 14.14
C SER A 260 8.57 -9.99 13.60
N PHE A 261 8.63 -10.17 12.27
CA PHE A 261 8.94 -11.47 11.67
C PHE A 261 10.34 -11.97 12.06
N GLU A 262 11.37 -11.09 11.98
CA GLU A 262 12.74 -11.44 12.37
C GLU A 262 12.84 -11.82 13.85
N LEU A 263 12.18 -11.06 14.74
CA LEU A 263 12.15 -11.36 16.18
C LEU A 263 11.48 -12.70 16.45
N LEU A 264 10.33 -12.95 15.83
CA LEU A 264 9.63 -14.25 15.96
C LEU A 264 10.51 -15.40 15.50
N ALA A 265 11.20 -15.25 14.37
CA ALA A 265 12.11 -16.25 13.85
C ALA A 265 13.29 -16.49 14.80
N LYS A 266 13.90 -15.43 15.34
CA LYS A 266 15.02 -15.55 16.30
C LYS A 266 14.60 -16.23 17.59
N ARG A 267 13.41 -15.92 18.12
CA ARG A 267 12.85 -16.58 19.31
C ARG A 267 12.66 -18.09 19.11
N VAL A 268 12.35 -18.53 17.88
CA VAL A 268 12.13 -19.97 17.57
C VAL A 268 13.44 -20.70 17.24
N PHE A 269 14.32 -20.12 16.44
CA PHE A 269 15.48 -20.81 15.87
C PHE A 269 16.78 -20.60 16.63
N GLN A 270 16.88 -19.52 17.42
CA GLN A 270 18.08 -19.14 18.16
C GLN A 270 17.81 -19.13 19.67
N ARG A 271 18.86 -19.13 20.48
CA ARG A 271 18.74 -18.75 21.91
C ARG A 271 18.59 -17.22 21.94
N PHE A 272 17.36 -16.76 22.08
CA PHE A 272 17.04 -15.35 22.19
C PHE A 272 16.73 -15.02 23.64
N ASN A 273 17.57 -14.20 24.26
CA ASN A 273 17.26 -13.67 25.57
C ASN A 273 16.59 -12.33 25.41
N GLU A 274 15.39 -12.18 25.95
CA GLU A 274 14.70 -10.90 25.96
C GLU A 274 15.53 -9.88 26.77
N PHE A 275 15.60 -8.65 26.30
CA PHE A 275 16.33 -7.58 26.99
C PHE A 275 15.68 -7.20 28.30
N TYR A 276 14.35 -7.32 28.35
CA TYR A 276 13.53 -7.08 29.53
C TYR A 276 12.25 -7.91 29.44
N ASN A 277 11.60 -8.07 30.59
CA ASN A 277 10.29 -8.70 30.67
C ASN A 277 9.31 -7.74 31.33
N LEU A 278 8.14 -7.56 30.74
CA LEU A 278 7.05 -6.82 31.34
C LEU A 278 6.43 -7.67 32.46
N GLU A 279 6.25 -7.07 33.64
CA GLU A 279 5.43 -7.64 34.70
C GLU A 279 3.98 -7.17 34.55
N ASN A 280 3.78 -5.87 34.47
CA ASN A 280 2.49 -5.26 34.19
C ASN A 280 2.64 -3.84 33.67
N PHE A 281 1.57 -3.35 33.04
CA PHE A 281 1.38 -1.93 32.79
C PHE A 281 -0.06 -1.50 33.12
N LYS A 282 -0.22 -0.23 33.42
CA LYS A 282 -1.53 0.43 33.54
C LYS A 282 -1.48 1.73 32.76
N VAL A 283 -2.53 2.00 31.99
CA VAL A 283 -2.74 3.27 31.31
C VAL A 283 -4.04 3.86 31.83
N SER A 284 -3.99 5.12 32.18
CA SER A 284 -5.13 5.92 32.63
C SER A 284 -5.31 7.07 31.69
N ASP A 285 -6.51 7.21 31.16
CA ASP A 285 -6.90 8.28 30.25
C ASP A 285 -8.11 8.98 30.82
N GLU A 286 -8.01 10.27 31.07
CA GLU A 286 -9.05 11.06 31.72
C GLU A 286 -9.16 12.44 31.10
N LYS A 287 -10.29 13.09 31.31
CA LYS A 287 -10.50 14.48 30.94
C LYS A 287 -10.41 15.33 32.23
N ARG A 288 -9.45 16.23 32.25
CA ARG A 288 -9.27 17.19 33.35
C ARG A 288 -9.62 18.60 32.89
N LYS A 289 -10.14 19.43 33.81
CA LYS A 289 -10.32 20.84 33.52
C LYS A 289 -8.99 21.59 33.71
N ASN A 290 -8.65 22.39 32.67
CA ASN A 290 -7.53 23.32 32.76
C ASN A 290 -7.90 24.60 33.55
N THR A 291 -6.97 25.53 33.71
CA THR A 291 -7.18 26.81 34.39
C THR A 291 -8.23 27.70 33.74
N LYS A 292 -8.59 27.44 32.49
CA LYS A 292 -9.66 28.14 31.75
C LYS A 292 -11.01 27.41 31.82
N ASN A 293 -11.13 26.38 32.69
CA ASN A 293 -12.32 25.56 32.86
C ASN A 293 -12.70 24.71 31.58
N GLU A 294 -11.76 24.51 30.66
CA GLU A 294 -11.91 23.68 29.46
C GLU A 294 -11.47 22.26 29.76
N PHE A 295 -12.19 21.25 29.22
CA PHE A 295 -11.77 19.86 29.33
C PHE A 295 -10.61 19.56 28.41
N VAL A 296 -9.49 19.11 28.96
CA VAL A 296 -8.32 18.66 28.22
C VAL A 296 -8.07 17.16 28.48
N PRO A 297 -7.67 16.37 27.48
CA PRO A 297 -7.27 15.00 27.71
C PRO A 297 -5.99 14.95 28.55
N PHE A 298 -5.92 14.00 29.47
CA PHE A 298 -4.74 13.71 30.26
C PHE A 298 -4.50 12.20 30.30
N SER A 299 -3.33 11.77 29.84
CA SER A 299 -2.97 10.36 29.82
C SER A 299 -1.72 10.12 30.65
N GLU A 300 -1.78 9.13 31.54
CA GLU A 300 -0.66 8.63 32.34
C GLU A 300 -0.49 7.12 32.11
N ALA A 301 0.74 6.66 32.00
CA ALA A 301 1.06 5.24 31.99
C ALA A 301 2.06 4.89 33.09
N ARG A 302 1.90 3.69 33.66
CA ARG A 302 2.82 3.10 34.63
C ARG A 302 3.24 1.73 34.11
N VAL A 303 4.52 1.43 34.18
CA VAL A 303 5.07 0.14 33.76
C VAL A 303 5.95 -0.44 34.86
N LYS A 304 5.88 -1.76 35.03
CA LYS A 304 6.81 -2.51 35.87
C LYS A 304 7.48 -3.57 35.00
N ILE A 305 8.79 -3.50 34.93
CA ILE A 305 9.61 -4.39 34.09
C ILE A 305 10.71 -5.05 34.92
N PHE A 306 11.19 -6.17 34.39
CA PHE A 306 12.42 -6.82 34.88
C PHE A 306 13.53 -6.72 33.83
N VAL A 307 14.72 -6.30 34.25
CA VAL A 307 15.96 -6.40 33.48
C VAL A 307 16.88 -7.35 34.24
N GLY A 308 17.04 -8.56 33.73
CA GLY A 308 17.63 -9.66 34.49
C GLY A 308 16.82 -9.95 35.75
N LYS A 309 17.43 -9.86 36.94
CA LYS A 309 16.78 -10.06 38.23
C LYS A 309 16.29 -8.78 38.88
N LYS A 310 16.53 -7.59 38.29
CA LYS A 310 16.18 -6.30 38.87
C LYS A 310 14.81 -5.85 38.38
N SER A 311 13.91 -5.54 39.30
CA SER A 311 12.61 -4.95 38.99
C SER A 311 12.75 -3.43 38.88
N PHE A 312 12.05 -2.84 37.93
CA PHE A 312 12.02 -1.40 37.71
C PHE A 312 10.60 -0.91 37.49
N TYR A 313 10.25 0.16 38.15
CA TYR A 313 8.95 0.83 38.05
C TYR A 313 9.15 2.22 37.45
N SER A 314 8.31 2.59 36.49
CA SER A 314 8.32 3.91 35.88
C SER A 314 6.91 4.38 35.56
N ALA A 315 6.70 5.69 35.67
CA ALA A 315 5.48 6.36 35.24
C ALA A 315 5.84 7.51 34.31
N ALA A 316 4.95 7.83 33.40
CA ALA A 316 5.09 8.98 32.52
C ALA A 316 3.71 9.48 32.05
N GLU A 317 3.65 10.78 31.83
CA GLU A 317 2.53 11.44 31.16
C GLU A 317 2.77 11.52 29.62
N GLY A 318 1.69 11.67 28.84
CA GLY A 318 1.77 11.81 27.40
C GLY A 318 0.55 12.51 26.81
N ASN A 319 0.66 12.92 25.54
CA ASN A 319 -0.45 13.54 24.79
C ASN A 319 -1.60 12.58 24.47
N GLY A 320 -1.44 11.32 24.85
CA GLY A 320 -2.42 10.25 24.68
C GLY A 320 -1.91 8.95 25.30
N PRO A 321 -2.76 7.93 25.43
CA PRO A 321 -2.48 6.71 26.16
C PRO A 321 -1.23 5.96 25.64
N ILE A 322 -1.02 5.91 24.34
CA ILE A 322 0.11 5.21 23.74
C ILE A 322 1.41 6.01 23.89
N HIS A 323 1.34 7.34 23.79
CA HIS A 323 2.51 8.20 24.05
C HIS A 323 2.97 8.09 25.52
N ALA A 324 2.04 8.11 26.46
CA ALA A 324 2.35 7.91 27.86
C ALA A 324 3.01 6.54 28.12
N LEU A 325 2.49 5.47 27.47
CA LEU A 325 3.03 4.11 27.58
C LEU A 325 4.44 3.99 26.98
N ASP A 326 4.69 4.58 25.78
CA ASP A 326 6.01 4.61 25.15
C ASP A 326 7.03 5.35 26.04
N MET A 327 6.65 6.51 26.59
CA MET A 327 7.50 7.28 27.49
C MET A 327 7.82 6.54 28.78
N ALA A 328 6.82 5.87 29.38
CA ALA A 328 7.02 5.08 30.59
C ALA A 328 7.98 3.90 30.37
N LEU A 329 7.83 3.19 29.23
CA LEU A 329 8.75 2.11 28.82
C LEU A 329 10.17 2.62 28.59
N ARG A 330 10.32 3.72 27.86
CA ARG A 330 11.63 4.34 27.61
C ARG A 330 12.31 4.78 28.90
N ASN A 331 11.60 5.44 29.79
CA ASN A 331 12.11 5.89 31.08
C ASN A 331 12.58 4.72 31.96
N ALA A 332 11.83 3.61 31.91
CA ALA A 332 12.23 2.39 32.63
C ALA A 332 13.52 1.76 32.07
N LEU A 333 13.70 1.80 30.75
CA LEU A 333 14.77 1.09 30.06
C LEU A 333 16.05 1.91 29.86
N ILE A 334 15.96 3.24 29.83
CA ILE A 334 17.06 4.13 29.45
C ILE A 334 18.28 3.99 30.35
N LYS A 335 18.09 3.66 31.64
CA LYS A 335 19.18 3.43 32.59
C LYS A 335 19.98 2.18 32.30
N PHE A 336 19.36 1.18 31.70
CA PHE A 336 20.00 -0.08 31.32
C PHE A 336 20.50 -0.04 29.88
N TYR A 337 19.78 0.65 29.01
CA TYR A 337 20.03 0.71 27.58
C TYR A 337 20.00 2.16 27.07
N PRO A 338 21.06 2.98 27.33
CA PRO A 338 21.08 4.41 26.94
C PRO A 338 20.83 4.67 25.46
N ARG A 339 21.13 3.68 24.60
CA ARG A 339 20.91 3.75 23.14
C ARG A 339 19.44 3.90 22.74
N ILE A 340 18.48 3.60 23.63
CA ILE A 340 17.05 3.82 23.41
C ILE A 340 16.73 5.29 23.09
N LYS A 341 17.55 6.24 23.54
CA LYS A 341 17.44 7.67 23.18
C LYS A 341 17.42 7.91 21.67
N LYS A 342 18.07 7.03 20.88
CA LYS A 342 18.15 7.13 19.42
C LYS A 342 16.95 6.51 18.70
N LEU A 343 16.08 5.83 19.40
CA LEU A 343 14.86 5.26 18.84
C LEU A 343 13.79 6.34 18.68
N ASN A 344 13.35 6.55 17.44
CA ASN A 344 12.26 7.47 17.12
C ASN A 344 11.13 6.70 16.48
N LEU A 345 9.92 6.87 17.00
CA LEU A 345 8.70 6.40 16.38
C LEU A 345 8.35 7.38 15.24
N VAL A 346 8.17 6.87 14.02
CA VAL A 346 7.99 7.69 12.82
C VAL A 346 6.53 7.67 12.36
N ASP A 347 5.87 6.51 12.48
CA ASP A 347 4.49 6.32 12.05
C ASP A 347 3.77 5.35 13.00
N TYR A 348 2.49 5.59 13.20
CA TYR A 348 1.62 4.78 14.05
C TYR A 348 0.27 4.62 13.36
N LYS A 349 -0.05 3.39 12.96
CA LYS A 349 -1.28 3.05 12.25
C LYS A 349 -2.10 2.04 13.02
N VAL A 350 -3.39 2.31 13.12
CA VAL A 350 -4.38 1.41 13.72
C VAL A 350 -5.37 0.97 12.65
N ARG A 351 -5.62 -0.33 12.56
CA ARG A 351 -6.63 -0.90 11.67
C ARG A 351 -7.58 -1.79 12.45
N ILE A 352 -8.87 -1.60 12.26
CA ILE A 352 -9.91 -2.51 12.72
C ILE A 352 -9.99 -3.66 11.72
N LEU A 353 -9.82 -4.90 12.19
CA LEU A 353 -9.83 -6.10 11.34
C LEU A 353 -11.20 -6.74 11.21
N THR A 354 -12.05 -6.64 12.25
CA THR A 354 -13.39 -7.20 12.29
C THR A 354 -14.41 -6.10 12.60
N PRO A 355 -14.66 -5.15 11.66
CA PRO A 355 -15.53 -3.99 11.90
C PRO A 355 -16.98 -4.38 12.26
N GLN A 356 -17.44 -5.56 11.83
CA GLN A 356 -18.74 -6.12 12.18
C GLN A 356 -18.92 -6.38 13.68
N ASP A 357 -17.83 -6.52 14.44
CA ASP A 357 -17.86 -6.79 15.88
C ASP A 357 -17.99 -5.50 16.73
N GLY A 358 -18.08 -4.33 16.08
CA GLY A 358 -18.23 -3.03 16.74
C GLY A 358 -17.08 -2.74 17.72
N THR A 359 -17.42 -2.45 18.98
CA THR A 359 -16.42 -2.15 20.03
C THR A 359 -15.62 -3.36 20.52
N LYS A 360 -15.99 -4.57 20.14
CA LYS A 360 -15.26 -5.81 20.42
C LYS A 360 -14.31 -6.20 19.29
N ALA A 361 -14.20 -5.36 18.26
CA ALA A 361 -13.43 -5.65 17.07
C ALA A 361 -11.96 -5.97 17.38
N LEU A 362 -11.39 -6.88 16.61
CA LEU A 362 -9.97 -7.13 16.61
C LEU A 362 -9.23 -5.97 15.96
N VAL A 363 -8.17 -5.51 16.59
CA VAL A 363 -7.39 -4.34 16.17
C VAL A 363 -5.96 -4.75 15.87
N ARG A 364 -5.45 -4.27 14.75
CA ARG A 364 -4.04 -4.36 14.35
C ARG A 364 -3.39 -3.00 14.51
N VAL A 365 -2.27 -2.97 15.19
CA VAL A 365 -1.40 -1.79 15.30
C VAL A 365 -0.10 -2.07 14.55
N ARG A 366 0.30 -1.15 13.68
CA ARG A 366 1.61 -1.13 13.04
C ARG A 366 2.36 0.11 13.47
N ILE A 367 3.60 -0.10 13.91
CA ILE A 367 4.51 0.97 14.31
C ILE A 367 5.70 0.97 13.37
N GLU A 368 6.02 2.13 12.82
CA GLU A 368 7.25 2.35 12.09
C GLU A 368 8.21 3.17 12.95
N SER A 369 9.42 2.65 13.09
CA SER A 369 10.46 3.25 13.92
C SER A 369 11.74 3.43 13.13
N LYS A 370 12.58 4.38 13.56
CA LYS A 370 13.91 4.62 12.99
C LYS A 370 14.93 4.93 14.07
N ASN A 371 16.19 4.69 13.73
CA ASN A 371 17.34 5.27 14.40
C ASN A 371 18.28 5.90 13.36
N ASP A 372 19.50 6.27 13.75
CA ASP A 372 20.47 6.92 12.86
C ASP A 372 20.83 6.07 11.61
N LYS A 373 20.62 4.74 11.63
CA LYS A 373 21.09 3.79 10.62
C LYS A 373 19.99 3.01 9.92
N LEU A 374 18.89 2.74 10.60
CA LEU A 374 17.85 1.80 10.17
C LEU A 374 16.46 2.38 10.37
N LYS A 375 15.55 1.94 9.51
CA LYS A 375 14.10 2.12 9.60
C LYS A 375 13.45 0.74 9.58
N TRP A 376 12.46 0.48 10.42
CA TRP A 376 11.80 -0.83 10.54
C TRP A 376 10.36 -0.69 10.97
N SER A 377 9.58 -1.74 10.71
CA SER A 377 8.17 -1.81 11.12
C SER A 377 7.92 -3.01 12.02
N THR A 378 7.04 -2.82 12.98
CA THR A 378 6.56 -3.84 13.92
C THR A 378 5.04 -3.86 13.99
N ILE A 379 4.49 -4.97 14.47
CA ILE A 379 3.06 -5.22 14.45
C ILE A 379 2.59 -5.85 15.75
N GLY A 380 1.40 -5.44 16.22
CA GLY A 380 0.69 -6.07 17.31
C GLY A 380 -0.79 -6.23 16.98
N VAL A 381 -1.40 -7.29 17.46
CA VAL A 381 -2.82 -7.58 17.26
C VAL A 381 -3.46 -7.96 18.58
N SER A 382 -4.58 -7.32 18.91
CA SER A 382 -5.37 -7.59 20.12
C SER A 382 -6.78 -7.01 19.95
N HIS A 383 -7.73 -7.46 20.75
CA HIS A 383 -9.03 -6.78 20.90
C HIS A 383 -8.90 -5.44 21.68
N ASN A 384 -7.81 -5.25 22.38
CA ASN A 384 -7.50 -4.00 23.07
C ASN A 384 -6.42 -3.23 22.32
N VAL A 385 -6.74 -2.03 21.86
CA VAL A 385 -5.81 -1.18 21.09
C VAL A 385 -4.54 -0.83 21.86
N ILE A 386 -4.63 -0.68 23.20
CA ILE A 386 -3.48 -0.38 24.03
C ILE A 386 -2.56 -1.60 24.13
N ASP A 387 -3.12 -2.79 24.26
CA ASP A 387 -2.37 -4.04 24.26
C ASP A 387 -1.73 -4.33 22.88
N ALA A 388 -2.48 -4.16 21.78
CA ALA A 388 -1.92 -4.26 20.44
C ALA A 388 -0.76 -3.28 20.23
N SER A 389 -0.89 -2.06 20.74
CA SER A 389 0.17 -1.04 20.69
C SER A 389 1.38 -1.42 21.54
N TYR A 390 1.16 -1.97 22.73
CA TYR A 390 2.24 -2.47 23.58
C TYR A 390 3.03 -3.57 22.86
N ILE A 391 2.36 -4.55 22.25
CA ILE A 391 3.02 -5.64 21.51
C ILE A 391 3.92 -5.07 20.41
N ALA A 392 3.40 -4.11 19.63
CA ALA A 392 4.18 -3.49 18.54
C ALA A 392 5.34 -2.63 19.08
N LEU A 393 5.14 -1.87 20.16
CA LEU A 393 6.18 -1.08 20.83
C LEU A 393 7.27 -1.97 21.42
N ASN A 394 6.90 -3.05 22.10
CA ASN A 394 7.83 -4.01 22.69
C ASN A 394 8.74 -4.63 21.62
N ASP A 395 8.16 -5.06 20.50
CA ASP A 395 8.94 -5.57 19.38
C ASP A 395 9.84 -4.48 18.78
N SER A 396 9.35 -3.24 18.66
CA SER A 396 10.15 -2.11 18.15
C SER A 396 11.37 -1.81 19.01
N ILE A 397 11.18 -1.74 20.32
CA ILE A 397 12.26 -1.51 21.28
C ILE A 397 13.24 -2.69 21.25
N THR A 398 12.72 -3.92 21.29
CA THR A 398 13.54 -5.14 21.26
C THR A 398 14.38 -5.21 19.98
N TYR A 399 13.80 -4.87 18.85
CA TYR A 399 14.52 -4.85 17.56
C TYR A 399 15.60 -3.77 17.53
N HIS A 400 15.31 -2.57 18.04
CA HIS A 400 16.30 -1.53 18.19
C HIS A 400 17.50 -2.00 19.05
N LEU A 401 17.20 -2.61 20.19
CA LEU A 401 18.24 -3.13 21.11
C LEU A 401 19.05 -4.28 20.49
N LEU A 402 18.45 -5.05 19.63
CA LEU A 402 19.11 -6.14 18.91
C LEU A 402 20.08 -5.66 17.82
N LYS A 403 19.74 -4.54 17.15
CA LYS A 403 20.47 -4.04 15.97
C LYS A 403 21.44 -2.89 16.26
N SER A 404 21.45 -2.35 17.47
CA SER A 404 22.31 -1.22 17.87
C SER A 404 23.63 -1.63 18.51
#